data_a2434a0bddf802ca9d744f4c59685223
#
_entry.id   a2434a0bddf802ca9d744f4c59685223
#
_cell.length_a   1.000
_cell.length_b   1.000
_cell.length_c   1.000
_cell.angle_alpha   90.00
_cell.angle_beta   90.00
_cell.angle_gamma   90.00
#
_symmetry.space_group_name_H-M   'P 1'
#
loop_
_entity.id
_entity.type
_entity.pdbx_description
1 polymer ?
#
loop_
_entity_poly.entity_id
_entity_poly.type
_entity_poly.pdbx_seq_one_letter_code
_entity_poly.pdbx_strand_id
1 'polypeptide(L)'
;MNAILIGDLILDNYISGDVERISPEAPIPILNQTKEKLVLGGALNVSRNLKNLGNKVFSIGIVGKDNDSNTIFNLMKESGLDTKHIVVDHNSITSKKTRFIANNQQLLRLDVEKNTYSEENEKKLTKKIKSLIKETDFVLVSDYGKGVCSKNLLYETIKIANEGKIKVFIDPKGSDFNKYKKAYCITPNILETKAVYNKPLVTNKNFENACKFICDTFDIETCIITRGKDGMTIYDSENYHHIKSNVKDVFDVSGAGDTVVATLSTYHTKGKTLIDAAKIANLAAQHVVSKFGTTPINQEELNSYL
;
A
#
# COMPACT_ATOMS: atom_id res chain seq x y z
N MET A 1 -14.65 9.89 7.54
CA MET A 1 -14.85 9.95 6.08
C MET A 1 -14.99 8.53 5.55
N ASN A 2 -15.55 8.37 4.36
CA ASN A 2 -15.72 7.08 3.68
C ASN A 2 -14.63 6.94 2.61
N ALA A 3 -13.84 5.88 2.70
CA ALA A 3 -12.77 5.59 1.75
C ALA A 3 -13.04 4.27 1.02
N ILE A 4 -12.97 4.26 -0.30
CA ILE A 4 -12.80 3.01 -1.07
C ILE A 4 -11.30 2.73 -1.12
N LEU A 5 -10.91 1.53 -0.69
CA LEU A 5 -9.57 1.00 -0.91
C LEU A 5 -9.65 -0.16 -1.89
N ILE A 6 -8.88 -0.08 -2.96
CA ILE A 6 -8.76 -1.11 -4.00
C ILE A 6 -7.33 -1.62 -3.99
N GLY A 7 -7.13 -2.94 -3.97
CA GLY A 7 -5.78 -3.48 -4.06
C GLY A 7 -5.65 -4.97 -3.78
N ASP A 8 -4.41 -5.41 -3.79
CA ASP A 8 -4.06 -6.82 -3.59
C ASP A 8 -4.08 -7.17 -2.10
N LEU A 9 -4.98 -8.08 -1.73
CA LEU A 9 -5.16 -8.54 -0.36
C LEU A 9 -4.15 -9.65 -0.07
N ILE A 10 -3.31 -9.45 0.93
CA ILE A 10 -2.19 -10.36 1.25
C ILE A 10 -2.30 -10.79 2.71
N LEU A 11 -2.01 -12.06 2.97
CA LEU A 11 -1.77 -12.57 4.32
C LEU A 11 -0.26 -12.59 4.55
N ASP A 12 0.23 -11.76 5.47
CA ASP A 12 1.62 -11.83 5.94
C ASP A 12 1.72 -12.83 7.08
N ASN A 13 2.63 -13.79 6.96
CA ASN A 13 2.94 -14.79 7.97
C ASN A 13 4.38 -14.64 8.44
N TYR A 14 4.60 -14.51 9.74
CA TYR A 14 5.91 -14.43 10.36
C TYR A 14 6.14 -15.67 11.22
N ILE A 15 7.03 -16.56 10.77
CA ILE A 15 7.47 -17.74 11.50
C ILE A 15 8.82 -17.43 12.12
N SER A 16 8.86 -17.33 13.44
CA SER A 16 10.08 -17.05 14.20
C SER A 16 10.53 -18.29 14.97
N GLY A 17 11.82 -18.45 15.13
CA GLY A 17 12.39 -19.55 15.87
C GLY A 17 13.91 -19.44 16.03
N ASP A 18 14.50 -20.52 16.49
CA ASP A 18 15.92 -20.63 16.77
C ASP A 18 16.60 -21.53 15.73
N VAL A 19 17.83 -21.16 15.35
CA VAL A 19 18.69 -21.97 14.48
C VAL A 19 19.90 -22.40 15.28
N GLU A 20 19.94 -23.69 15.67
CA GLU A 20 21.00 -24.26 16.50
C GLU A 20 21.91 -25.22 15.72
N ARG A 21 21.45 -25.72 14.57
CA ARG A 21 22.19 -26.72 13.79
C ARG A 21 21.94 -26.60 12.30
N ILE A 22 22.88 -27.13 11.54
CA ILE A 22 22.75 -27.35 10.10
C ILE A 22 22.13 -28.70 9.84
N SER A 23 21.32 -28.82 8.79
CA SER A 23 20.70 -30.07 8.39
C SER A 23 21.75 -31.09 7.97
N PRO A 24 21.62 -32.40 8.37
CA PRO A 24 22.47 -33.48 7.85
C PRO A 24 22.16 -33.81 6.38
N GLU A 25 21.01 -33.36 5.84
CA GLU A 25 20.56 -33.68 4.47
C GLU A 25 21.09 -32.69 3.45
N ALA A 26 21.38 -31.44 3.86
CA ALA A 26 21.87 -30.35 3.00
C ALA A 26 22.52 -29.25 3.85
N PRO A 27 23.40 -28.39 3.30
CA PRO A 27 24.02 -27.28 4.03
C PRO A 27 23.06 -26.12 4.26
N ILE A 28 21.92 -26.39 4.91
CA ILE A 28 20.87 -25.41 5.23
C ILE A 28 20.61 -25.37 6.74
N PRO A 29 20.27 -24.19 7.30
CA PRO A 29 19.89 -24.11 8.71
C PRO A 29 18.55 -24.80 8.97
N ILE A 30 18.42 -25.43 10.16
CA ILE A 30 17.15 -25.94 10.66
C ILE A 30 16.56 -24.87 11.60
N LEU A 31 15.39 -24.33 11.22
CA LEU A 31 14.63 -23.41 12.06
C LEU A 31 13.68 -24.20 12.96
N ASN A 32 13.93 -24.17 14.26
CA ASN A 32 13.00 -24.69 15.27
C ASN A 32 11.97 -23.58 15.58
N GLN A 33 10.75 -23.73 15.05
CA GLN A 33 9.69 -22.73 15.21
C GLN A 33 9.28 -22.59 16.68
N THR A 34 9.33 -21.36 17.18
CA THR A 34 8.87 -21.00 18.54
C THR A 34 7.62 -20.13 18.51
N LYS A 35 7.40 -19.36 17.42
CA LYS A 35 6.28 -18.44 17.29
C LYS A 35 5.80 -18.33 15.84
N GLU A 36 4.49 -18.18 15.68
CA GLU A 36 3.85 -17.80 14.43
C GLU A 36 2.94 -16.59 14.64
N LYS A 37 2.98 -15.66 13.69
CA LYS A 37 2.13 -14.45 13.71
C LYS A 37 1.58 -14.19 12.31
N LEU A 38 0.25 -14.24 12.19
CA LEU A 38 -0.48 -13.90 10.97
C LEU A 38 -1.00 -12.47 11.08
N VAL A 39 -0.81 -11.67 10.02
CA VAL A 39 -1.26 -10.28 9.98
C VAL A 39 -1.81 -9.91 8.61
N LEU A 40 -2.68 -8.90 8.58
CA LEU A 40 -3.19 -8.31 7.36
C LEU A 40 -2.09 -7.52 6.65
N GLY A 41 -1.73 -7.94 5.44
CA GLY A 41 -0.69 -7.34 4.60
C GLY A 41 -1.24 -6.79 3.28
N GLY A 42 -0.36 -6.23 2.46
CA GLY A 42 -0.73 -5.58 1.22
C GLY A 42 -1.76 -4.47 1.45
N ALA A 43 -2.74 -4.37 0.57
CA ALA A 43 -3.81 -3.38 0.68
C ALA A 43 -4.58 -3.44 2.02
N LEU A 44 -4.61 -4.60 2.70
CA LEU A 44 -5.25 -4.69 4.02
C LEU A 44 -4.47 -3.98 5.13
N ASN A 45 -3.14 -3.82 4.99
CA ASN A 45 -2.38 -2.97 5.90
C ASN A 45 -2.75 -1.49 5.71
N VAL A 46 -2.97 -1.05 4.47
CA VAL A 46 -3.52 0.29 4.17
C VAL A 46 -4.92 0.45 4.77
N SER A 47 -5.79 -0.59 4.68
CA SER A 47 -7.13 -0.57 5.31
C SER A 47 -7.05 -0.32 6.81
N ARG A 48 -6.11 -0.98 7.50
CA ARG A 48 -5.89 -0.79 8.95
C ARG A 48 -5.44 0.63 9.27
N ASN A 49 -4.50 1.18 8.49
CA ASN A 49 -4.04 2.56 8.64
C ASN A 49 -5.19 3.55 8.45
N LEU A 50 -5.94 3.42 7.35
CA LEU A 50 -7.10 4.29 7.09
C LEU A 50 -8.12 4.23 8.21
N LYS A 51 -8.45 3.03 8.71
CA LYS A 51 -9.39 2.87 9.82
C LYS A 51 -8.89 3.53 11.09
N ASN A 52 -7.62 3.33 11.46
CA ASN A 52 -7.02 3.92 12.66
C ASN A 52 -6.95 5.46 12.58
N LEU A 53 -6.95 6.02 11.36
CA LEU A 53 -7.07 7.46 11.10
C LEU A 53 -8.54 7.96 11.10
N GLY A 54 -9.49 7.12 11.54
CA GLY A 54 -10.89 7.47 11.70
C GLY A 54 -11.74 7.39 10.44
N ASN A 55 -11.29 6.67 9.41
CA ASN A 55 -12.08 6.47 8.20
C ASN A 55 -12.95 5.20 8.30
N LYS A 56 -14.13 5.23 7.68
CA LYS A 56 -14.87 4.03 7.30
C LYS A 56 -14.29 3.52 5.98
N VAL A 57 -13.82 2.28 5.95
CA VAL A 57 -13.08 1.72 4.82
C VAL A 57 -13.88 0.63 4.12
N PHE A 58 -14.10 0.80 2.82
CA PHE A 58 -14.64 -0.22 1.93
C PHE A 58 -13.47 -0.89 1.20
N SER A 59 -12.98 -2.00 1.77
CA SER A 59 -11.86 -2.76 1.20
C SER A 59 -12.35 -3.61 0.04
N ILE A 60 -11.84 -3.36 -1.16
CA ILE A 60 -12.19 -4.04 -2.42
C ILE A 60 -10.97 -4.78 -2.93
N GLY A 61 -11.10 -6.08 -3.11
CA GLY A 61 -10.04 -6.95 -3.60
C GLY A 61 -10.54 -8.37 -3.79
N ILE A 62 -9.62 -9.27 -4.09
CA ILE A 62 -9.92 -10.68 -4.35
C ILE A 62 -9.09 -11.55 -3.42
N VAL A 63 -9.71 -12.62 -2.91
CA VAL A 63 -9.05 -13.72 -2.21
C VAL A 63 -9.46 -15.06 -2.83
N GLY A 64 -8.67 -16.11 -2.60
CA GLY A 64 -9.03 -17.47 -2.98
C GLY A 64 -10.12 -18.05 -2.09
N LYS A 65 -10.62 -19.25 -2.43
CA LYS A 65 -11.47 -20.04 -1.57
C LYS A 65 -10.61 -21.07 -0.81
N ASP A 66 -9.92 -20.62 0.21
CA ASP A 66 -8.94 -21.40 0.97
C ASP A 66 -8.92 -21.03 2.47
N ASN A 67 -8.08 -21.70 3.25
CA ASN A 67 -7.93 -21.42 4.68
C ASN A 67 -7.30 -20.07 4.95
N ASP A 68 -6.42 -19.57 4.06
CA ASP A 68 -5.77 -18.28 4.21
C ASP A 68 -6.78 -17.13 4.03
N SER A 69 -7.78 -17.28 3.15
CA SER A 69 -8.88 -16.31 3.05
C SER A 69 -9.77 -16.28 4.30
N ASN A 70 -10.04 -17.45 4.91
CA ASN A 70 -10.77 -17.51 6.18
C ASN A 70 -10.01 -16.77 7.29
N THR A 71 -8.68 -16.95 7.32
CA THR A 71 -7.79 -16.24 8.25
C THR A 71 -7.85 -14.72 8.02
N ILE A 72 -7.77 -14.27 6.76
CA ILE A 72 -7.94 -12.84 6.41
C ILE A 72 -9.27 -12.32 6.92
N PHE A 73 -10.39 -13.02 6.68
CA PHE A 73 -11.71 -12.57 7.14
C PHE A 73 -11.82 -12.47 8.66
N ASN A 74 -11.21 -13.39 9.40
CA ASN A 74 -11.18 -13.35 10.86
C ASN A 74 -10.36 -12.15 11.36
N LEU A 75 -9.14 -11.95 10.84
CA LEU A 75 -8.28 -10.81 11.18
C LEU A 75 -8.93 -9.46 10.80
N MET A 76 -9.66 -9.40 9.70
CA MET A 76 -10.41 -8.20 9.32
C MET A 76 -11.53 -7.89 10.33
N LYS A 77 -12.29 -8.91 10.76
CA LYS A 77 -13.34 -8.75 11.77
C LYS A 77 -12.75 -8.29 13.11
N GLU A 78 -11.66 -8.92 13.57
CA GLU A 78 -10.94 -8.52 14.78
C GLU A 78 -10.42 -7.08 14.70
N SER A 79 -9.95 -6.68 13.52
CA SER A 79 -9.56 -5.29 13.23
C SER A 79 -10.76 -4.36 13.02
N GLY A 80 -12.00 -4.88 13.03
CA GLY A 80 -13.25 -4.15 12.77
C GLY A 80 -13.33 -3.59 11.36
N LEU A 81 -12.72 -4.25 10.38
CA LEU A 81 -12.84 -3.96 8.95
C LEU A 81 -14.02 -4.75 8.35
N ASP A 82 -14.74 -4.12 7.41
CA ASP A 82 -15.83 -4.77 6.68
C ASP A 82 -15.31 -5.71 5.61
N THR A 83 -15.86 -6.91 5.53
CA THR A 83 -15.47 -7.95 4.55
C THR A 83 -16.43 -8.05 3.36
N LYS A 84 -17.56 -7.30 3.36
CA LYS A 84 -18.66 -7.44 2.37
C LYS A 84 -18.24 -7.19 0.92
N HIS A 85 -17.19 -6.38 0.72
CA HIS A 85 -16.79 -5.94 -0.61
C HIS A 85 -15.66 -6.77 -1.20
N ILE A 86 -15.16 -7.77 -0.48
CA ILE A 86 -14.17 -8.71 -0.97
C ILE A 86 -14.84 -9.74 -1.88
N VAL A 87 -14.19 -10.08 -2.98
CA VAL A 87 -14.60 -11.14 -3.90
C VAL A 87 -13.84 -12.40 -3.57
N VAL A 88 -14.55 -13.52 -3.39
CA VAL A 88 -13.95 -14.85 -3.24
C VAL A 88 -13.93 -15.52 -4.62
N ASP A 89 -12.75 -15.84 -5.11
CA ASP A 89 -12.54 -16.55 -6.37
C ASP A 89 -12.27 -18.04 -6.09
N HIS A 90 -13.17 -18.91 -6.54
CA HIS A 90 -13.05 -20.35 -6.35
C HIS A 90 -11.91 -21.00 -7.16
N ASN A 91 -11.41 -20.29 -8.18
CA ASN A 91 -10.33 -20.75 -9.07
C ASN A 91 -8.99 -20.07 -8.76
N SER A 92 -8.90 -19.38 -7.63
CA SER A 92 -7.69 -18.65 -7.22
C SER A 92 -7.21 -19.13 -5.86
N ILE A 93 -6.01 -18.69 -5.51
CA ILE A 93 -5.40 -18.85 -4.18
C ILE A 93 -5.24 -17.48 -3.54
N THR A 94 -5.33 -17.43 -2.21
CA THR A 94 -5.08 -16.22 -1.44
C THR A 94 -3.59 -15.93 -1.42
N SER A 95 -3.21 -14.69 -1.74
CA SER A 95 -1.81 -14.26 -1.70
C SER A 95 -1.29 -14.29 -0.27
N LYS A 96 -0.16 -15.00 -0.06
CA LYS A 96 0.47 -15.16 1.25
C LYS A 96 1.97 -14.96 1.16
N LYS A 97 2.54 -14.23 2.11
CA LYS A 97 3.98 -14.02 2.25
C LYS A 97 4.44 -14.55 3.60
N THR A 98 5.17 -15.65 3.59
CA THR A 98 5.73 -16.25 4.80
C THR A 98 7.19 -15.86 4.96
N ARG A 99 7.52 -15.19 6.07
CA ARG A 99 8.89 -14.80 6.44
C ARG A 99 9.39 -15.69 7.56
N PHE A 100 10.51 -16.37 7.32
CA PHE A 100 11.19 -17.19 8.30
C PHE A 100 12.28 -16.35 8.98
N ILE A 101 12.22 -16.24 10.30
CA ILE A 101 13.05 -15.31 11.08
C ILE A 101 13.74 -16.07 12.20
N ALA A 102 15.06 -15.91 12.31
CA ALA A 102 15.85 -16.35 13.47
C ALA A 102 16.77 -15.22 13.92
N ASN A 103 16.95 -15.06 15.24
CA ASN A 103 17.84 -14.06 15.84
C ASN A 103 17.60 -12.63 15.29
N ASN A 104 16.33 -12.26 15.08
CA ASN A 104 15.91 -10.99 14.47
C ASN A 104 16.35 -10.78 13.01
N GLN A 105 16.80 -11.83 12.32
CA GLN A 105 17.17 -11.78 10.91
C GLN A 105 16.22 -12.61 10.07
N GLN A 106 15.78 -12.07 8.92
CA GLN A 106 14.99 -12.82 7.96
C GLN A 106 15.90 -13.78 7.19
N LEU A 107 15.65 -15.07 7.31
CA LEU A 107 16.40 -16.12 6.63
C LEU A 107 15.90 -16.38 5.21
N LEU A 108 14.57 -16.43 5.06
CA LEU A 108 13.90 -16.75 3.80
C LEU A 108 12.52 -16.07 3.76
N ARG A 109 12.04 -15.79 2.55
CA ARG A 109 10.64 -15.47 2.31
C ARG A 109 10.06 -16.44 1.27
N LEU A 110 8.93 -17.05 1.62
CA LEU A 110 8.13 -17.87 0.72
C LEU A 110 6.89 -17.09 0.31
N ASP A 111 6.72 -16.85 -1.00
CA ASP A 111 5.56 -16.19 -1.56
C ASP A 111 4.68 -17.23 -2.28
N VAL A 112 3.40 -17.28 -1.88
CA VAL A 112 2.34 -18.04 -2.55
C VAL A 112 1.39 -17.01 -3.13
N GLU A 113 1.26 -16.98 -4.47
CA GLU A 113 0.52 -15.92 -5.14
C GLU A 113 0.02 -16.33 -6.52
N LYS A 114 -1.08 -15.69 -6.95
CA LYS A 114 -1.60 -15.77 -8.31
C LYS A 114 -1.84 -14.34 -8.82
N ASN A 115 -1.30 -14.02 -9.98
CA ASN A 115 -1.21 -12.65 -10.48
C ASN A 115 -2.24 -12.33 -11.57
N THR A 116 -3.24 -13.21 -11.78
CA THR A 116 -4.27 -13.02 -12.81
C THR A 116 -5.63 -13.44 -12.28
N TYR A 117 -6.64 -12.64 -12.59
CA TYR A 117 -8.03 -12.92 -12.25
C TYR A 117 -8.90 -12.88 -13.52
N SER A 118 -10.06 -13.54 -13.47
CA SER A 118 -10.98 -13.59 -14.59
C SER A 118 -11.68 -12.24 -14.83
N GLU A 119 -12.09 -12.01 -16.06
CA GLU A 119 -12.94 -10.84 -16.40
C GLU A 119 -14.23 -10.79 -15.56
N GLU A 120 -14.77 -11.95 -15.18
CA GLU A 120 -15.94 -12.02 -14.33
C GLU A 120 -15.68 -11.39 -12.95
N ASN A 121 -14.52 -11.70 -12.36
CA ASN A 121 -14.12 -11.11 -11.08
C ASN A 121 -13.88 -9.60 -11.20
N GLU A 122 -13.25 -9.15 -12.29
CA GLU A 122 -13.09 -7.73 -12.58
C GLU A 122 -14.44 -7.01 -12.68
N LYS A 123 -15.43 -7.59 -13.38
CA LYS A 123 -16.80 -7.07 -13.45
C LYS A 123 -17.48 -7.00 -12.08
N LYS A 124 -17.26 -8.01 -11.20
CA LYS A 124 -17.77 -8.00 -9.83
C LYS A 124 -17.17 -6.85 -9.02
N LEU A 125 -15.85 -6.61 -9.12
CA LEU A 125 -15.18 -5.49 -8.45
C LEU A 125 -15.72 -4.14 -8.96
N THR A 126 -15.80 -3.96 -10.29
CA THR A 126 -16.33 -2.75 -10.91
C THR A 126 -17.77 -2.44 -10.44
N LYS A 127 -18.63 -3.47 -10.35
CA LYS A 127 -20.01 -3.31 -9.83
C LYS A 127 -20.01 -2.83 -8.38
N LYS A 128 -19.14 -3.38 -7.53
CA LYS A 128 -19.01 -2.94 -6.14
C LYS A 128 -18.53 -1.49 -6.04
N ILE A 129 -17.53 -1.10 -6.81
CA ILE A 129 -17.03 0.28 -6.87
C ILE A 129 -18.16 1.24 -7.27
N LYS A 130 -18.88 0.93 -8.37
CA LYS A 130 -20.02 1.73 -8.86
C LYS A 130 -21.11 1.92 -7.80
N SER A 131 -21.35 0.92 -6.97
CA SER A 131 -22.39 1.02 -5.91
C SER A 131 -21.96 1.89 -4.73
N LEU A 132 -20.65 2.03 -4.47
CA LEU A 132 -20.10 2.73 -3.31
C LEU A 132 -19.67 4.17 -3.60
N ILE A 133 -19.38 4.48 -4.87
CA ILE A 133 -18.70 5.72 -5.24
C ILE A 133 -19.46 6.99 -4.79
N LYS A 134 -20.79 6.96 -4.79
CA LYS A 134 -21.64 8.11 -4.41
C LYS A 134 -21.54 8.48 -2.93
N GLU A 135 -21.15 7.55 -2.07
CA GLU A 135 -21.01 7.76 -0.63
C GLU A 135 -19.52 7.81 -0.20
N THR A 136 -18.61 7.95 -1.17
CA THR A 136 -17.16 7.90 -0.97
C THR A 136 -16.56 9.30 -1.04
N ASP A 137 -15.71 9.63 -0.07
CA ASP A 137 -14.99 10.91 -0.03
C ASP A 137 -13.69 10.87 -0.85
N PHE A 138 -13.03 9.71 -0.92
CA PHE A 138 -11.83 9.48 -1.75
C PHE A 138 -11.64 8.00 -2.08
N VAL A 139 -10.90 7.73 -3.15
CA VAL A 139 -10.45 6.39 -3.54
C VAL A 139 -8.96 6.28 -3.34
N LEU A 140 -8.50 5.17 -2.77
CA LEU A 140 -7.10 4.81 -2.67
C LEU A 140 -6.86 3.48 -3.37
N VAL A 141 -5.87 3.43 -4.24
CA VAL A 141 -5.39 2.22 -4.92
C VAL A 141 -4.06 1.84 -4.32
N SER A 142 -3.96 0.63 -3.77
CA SER A 142 -2.72 0.04 -3.24
C SER A 142 -2.36 -1.17 -4.10
N ASP A 143 -1.49 -0.93 -5.07
CA ASP A 143 -1.08 -1.93 -6.05
C ASP A 143 0.18 -2.67 -5.57
N TYR A 144 0.10 -4.00 -5.51
CA TYR A 144 1.25 -4.87 -5.21
C TYR A 144 1.63 -5.75 -6.40
N GLY A 145 1.00 -5.53 -7.56
CA GLY A 145 1.26 -6.29 -8.79
C GLY A 145 0.77 -7.74 -8.73
N LYS A 146 -0.30 -8.00 -7.95
CA LYS A 146 -0.88 -9.35 -7.81
C LYS A 146 -2.20 -9.51 -8.57
N GLY A 147 -2.48 -8.57 -9.49
CA GLY A 147 -3.50 -8.72 -10.52
C GLY A 147 -4.85 -8.06 -10.23
N VAL A 148 -5.14 -7.62 -8.99
CA VAL A 148 -6.39 -6.89 -8.70
C VAL A 148 -6.42 -5.56 -9.44
N CYS A 149 -5.29 -4.84 -9.47
CA CYS A 149 -5.15 -3.53 -10.09
C CYS A 149 -4.94 -3.66 -11.62
N SER A 150 -5.89 -4.29 -12.33
CA SER A 150 -5.87 -4.41 -13.78
C SER A 150 -6.05 -3.04 -14.45
N LYS A 151 -5.57 -2.92 -15.69
CA LYS A 151 -5.71 -1.69 -16.49
C LYS A 151 -7.18 -1.28 -16.66
N ASN A 152 -8.07 -2.23 -16.94
CA ASN A 152 -9.48 -1.95 -17.16
C ASN A 152 -10.18 -1.54 -15.87
N LEU A 153 -9.93 -2.27 -14.76
CA LEU A 153 -10.52 -1.92 -13.46
C LEU A 153 -10.13 -0.50 -13.04
N LEU A 154 -8.85 -0.17 -13.15
CA LEU A 154 -8.35 1.15 -12.75
C LEU A 154 -8.87 2.25 -13.67
N TYR A 155 -8.89 2.02 -14.99
CA TYR A 155 -9.47 2.97 -15.95
C TYR A 155 -10.93 3.32 -15.61
N GLU A 156 -11.77 2.28 -15.41
CA GLU A 156 -13.18 2.48 -15.03
C GLU A 156 -13.30 3.18 -13.67
N THR A 157 -12.48 2.78 -12.71
CA THR A 157 -12.49 3.37 -11.36
C THR A 157 -12.15 4.86 -11.40
N ILE A 158 -11.03 5.22 -12.03
CA ILE A 158 -10.56 6.61 -12.12
C ILE A 158 -11.57 7.47 -12.90
N LYS A 159 -12.13 6.92 -14.00
CA LYS A 159 -13.16 7.61 -14.79
C LYS A 159 -14.38 7.96 -13.93
N ILE A 160 -14.94 6.97 -13.23
CA ILE A 160 -16.14 7.15 -12.40
C ILE A 160 -15.86 8.10 -11.22
N ALA A 161 -14.69 7.99 -10.59
CA ALA A 161 -14.28 8.88 -9.52
C ALA A 161 -14.17 10.33 -10.01
N ASN A 162 -13.56 10.56 -11.17
CA ASN A 162 -13.42 11.90 -11.75
C ASN A 162 -14.78 12.49 -12.15
N GLU A 163 -15.71 11.71 -12.70
CA GLU A 163 -17.09 12.14 -12.95
C GLU A 163 -17.79 12.61 -11.66
N GLY A 164 -17.50 11.94 -10.53
CA GLY A 164 -17.97 12.31 -9.19
C GLY A 164 -17.14 13.37 -8.48
N LYS A 165 -16.08 13.92 -9.09
CA LYS A 165 -15.10 14.83 -8.48
C LYS A 165 -14.43 14.24 -7.23
N ILE A 166 -14.27 12.92 -7.19
CA ILE A 166 -13.64 12.18 -6.10
C ILE A 166 -12.17 11.97 -6.43
N LYS A 167 -11.28 12.37 -5.53
CA LYS A 167 -9.84 12.22 -5.71
C LYS A 167 -9.40 10.77 -5.60
N VAL A 168 -8.53 10.36 -6.54
CA VAL A 168 -7.93 9.01 -6.56
C VAL A 168 -6.45 9.11 -6.22
N PHE A 169 -6.05 8.46 -5.14
CA PHE A 169 -4.66 8.35 -4.70
C PHE A 169 -4.12 6.97 -5.07
N ILE A 170 -2.90 6.92 -5.59
CA ILE A 170 -2.29 5.70 -6.09
C ILE A 170 -0.97 5.43 -5.36
N ASP A 171 -0.87 4.27 -4.71
CA ASP A 171 0.40 3.65 -4.34
C ASP A 171 0.76 2.64 -5.45
N PRO A 172 1.71 2.96 -6.35
CA PRO A 172 1.90 2.23 -7.59
C PRO A 172 2.78 1.00 -7.45
N LYS A 173 2.72 0.10 -8.43
CA LYS A 173 3.65 -1.02 -8.60
C LYS A 173 3.99 -1.27 -10.07
N GLY A 174 5.25 -1.71 -10.28
CA GLY A 174 5.75 -2.05 -11.63
C GLY A 174 6.14 -0.84 -12.47
N SER A 175 6.16 -1.02 -13.79
CA SER A 175 6.60 -0.01 -14.76
C SER A 175 5.48 0.51 -15.67
N ASP A 176 4.27 -0.05 -15.60
CA ASP A 176 3.13 0.43 -16.40
C ASP A 176 2.29 1.43 -15.62
N PHE A 177 2.71 2.70 -15.63
CA PHE A 177 1.95 3.78 -15.01
C PHE A 177 0.80 4.29 -15.88
N ASN A 178 0.68 3.85 -17.14
CA ASN A 178 -0.46 4.20 -17.98
C ASN A 178 -1.79 3.75 -17.40
N LYS A 179 -1.80 2.68 -16.59
CA LYS A 179 -3.00 2.21 -15.91
C LYS A 179 -3.53 3.17 -14.83
N TYR A 180 -2.71 4.13 -14.38
CA TYR A 180 -3.07 5.14 -13.36
C TYR A 180 -3.43 6.51 -13.96
N LYS A 181 -3.48 6.59 -15.28
CA LYS A 181 -3.76 7.83 -16.00
C LYS A 181 -4.99 8.55 -15.46
N LYS A 182 -4.88 9.90 -15.31
CA LYS A 182 -5.90 10.79 -14.75
C LYS A 182 -6.20 10.59 -13.25
N ALA A 183 -5.33 9.92 -12.51
CA ALA A 183 -5.39 9.92 -11.06
C ALA A 183 -5.02 11.31 -10.52
N TYR A 184 -5.52 11.62 -9.30
CA TYR A 184 -5.19 12.86 -8.62
C TYR A 184 -3.74 12.87 -8.11
N CYS A 185 -3.32 11.80 -7.44
CA CYS A 185 -1.99 11.74 -6.82
C CYS A 185 -1.38 10.35 -6.95
N ILE A 186 -0.08 10.29 -7.23
CA ILE A 186 0.70 9.05 -7.24
C ILE A 186 1.89 9.16 -6.29
N THR A 187 2.19 8.07 -5.53
CA THR A 187 3.24 8.07 -4.49
C THR A 187 4.34 7.02 -4.73
N PRO A 188 5.05 7.03 -5.87
CA PRO A 188 6.08 6.05 -6.16
C PRO A 188 7.28 6.21 -5.21
N ASN A 189 7.95 5.09 -4.90
CA ASN A 189 9.28 5.10 -4.31
C ASN A 189 10.38 5.27 -5.37
N ILE A 190 11.65 5.31 -4.93
CA ILE A 190 12.81 5.47 -5.85
C ILE A 190 12.88 4.33 -6.88
N LEU A 191 12.60 3.08 -6.49
CA LEU A 191 12.67 1.93 -7.39
C LEU A 191 11.56 1.97 -8.44
N GLU A 192 10.35 2.29 -8.04
CA GLU A 192 9.19 2.46 -8.92
C GLU A 192 9.38 3.66 -9.85
N THR A 193 9.94 4.76 -9.36
CA THR A 193 10.30 5.91 -10.18
C THR A 193 11.35 5.53 -11.24
N LYS A 194 12.39 4.79 -10.86
CA LYS A 194 13.41 4.31 -11.82
C LYS A 194 12.85 3.37 -12.88
N ALA A 195 11.80 2.63 -12.57
CA ALA A 195 11.17 1.73 -13.53
C ALA A 195 10.50 2.45 -14.72
N VAL A 196 10.12 3.73 -14.54
CA VAL A 196 9.46 4.55 -15.57
C VAL A 196 10.29 5.74 -16.04
N TYR A 197 11.21 6.22 -15.21
CA TYR A 197 12.06 7.38 -15.49
C TYR A 197 13.53 6.97 -15.60
N ASN A 198 13.98 6.76 -16.84
CA ASN A 198 15.29 6.21 -17.15
C ASN A 198 16.40 7.27 -17.11
N LYS A 199 16.48 8.06 -16.00
CA LYS A 199 17.53 9.05 -15.75
C LYS A 199 18.00 8.96 -14.29
N PRO A 200 19.19 9.47 -13.96
CA PRO A 200 19.70 9.44 -12.59
C PRO A 200 18.77 10.17 -11.60
N LEU A 201 18.61 9.59 -10.39
CA LEU A 201 17.88 10.17 -9.26
C LEU A 201 18.87 10.39 -8.10
N VAL A 202 19.63 11.50 -8.17
CA VAL A 202 20.69 11.81 -7.20
C VAL A 202 20.44 13.14 -6.49
N THR A 203 20.11 14.19 -7.24
CA THR A 203 19.90 15.54 -6.70
C THR A 203 18.39 15.84 -6.59
N ASN A 204 18.04 16.84 -5.78
CA ASN A 204 16.64 17.32 -5.70
C ASN A 204 16.09 17.67 -7.09
N LYS A 205 16.92 18.29 -7.94
CA LYS A 205 16.52 18.63 -9.32
C LYS A 205 16.20 17.40 -10.17
N ASN A 206 16.89 16.29 -9.95
CA ASN A 206 16.57 15.05 -10.65
C ASN A 206 15.20 14.51 -10.23
N PHE A 207 14.88 14.57 -8.94
CA PHE A 207 13.56 14.15 -8.41
C PHE A 207 12.43 15.08 -8.87
N GLU A 208 12.65 16.42 -8.92
CA GLU A 208 11.71 17.37 -9.49
C GLU A 208 11.39 17.02 -10.96
N ASN A 209 12.43 16.79 -11.77
CA ASN A 209 12.27 16.43 -13.18
C ASN A 209 11.53 15.08 -13.33
N ALA A 210 11.76 14.12 -12.41
CA ALA A 210 11.06 12.83 -12.43
C ALA A 210 9.58 12.98 -12.05
N CYS A 211 9.25 13.77 -11.02
CA CYS A 211 7.86 14.07 -10.66
C CYS A 211 7.11 14.69 -11.86
N LYS A 212 7.70 15.73 -12.47
CA LYS A 212 7.09 16.39 -13.62
C LYS A 212 6.93 15.44 -14.80
N PHE A 213 7.95 14.63 -15.11
CA PHE A 213 7.87 13.63 -16.17
C PHE A 213 6.72 12.65 -15.95
N ILE A 214 6.54 12.16 -14.70
CA ILE A 214 5.45 11.24 -14.36
C ILE A 214 4.10 11.92 -14.59
N CYS A 215 3.92 13.15 -14.08
CA CYS A 215 2.68 13.87 -14.24
C CYS A 215 2.36 14.15 -15.72
N ASP A 216 3.32 14.69 -16.47
CA ASP A 216 3.12 15.05 -17.88
C ASP A 216 2.90 13.81 -18.77
N THR A 217 3.65 12.72 -18.53
CA THR A 217 3.59 11.51 -19.38
C THR A 217 2.32 10.71 -19.14
N PHE A 218 1.91 10.60 -17.88
CA PHE A 218 0.79 9.73 -17.50
C PHE A 218 -0.49 10.52 -17.18
N ASP A 219 -0.52 11.83 -17.43
CA ASP A 219 -1.68 12.71 -17.18
C ASP A 219 -2.19 12.54 -15.74
N ILE A 220 -1.26 12.64 -14.77
CA ILE A 220 -1.52 12.57 -13.32
C ILE A 220 -1.34 13.97 -12.75
N GLU A 221 -2.25 14.43 -11.87
CA GLU A 221 -2.26 15.81 -11.42
C GLU A 221 -1.08 16.12 -10.50
N THR A 222 -0.77 15.24 -9.54
CA THR A 222 0.29 15.44 -8.54
C THR A 222 1.14 14.19 -8.33
N CYS A 223 2.43 14.37 -8.01
CA CYS A 223 3.36 13.28 -7.76
C CYS A 223 4.16 13.52 -6.48
N ILE A 224 4.26 12.49 -5.63
CA ILE A 224 5.07 12.49 -4.42
C ILE A 224 6.05 11.31 -4.47
N ILE A 225 7.30 11.56 -4.76
CA ILE A 225 8.34 10.52 -4.73
C ILE A 225 8.82 10.35 -3.30
N THR A 226 8.60 9.15 -2.73
CA THR A 226 9.14 8.79 -1.41
C THR A 226 10.61 8.37 -1.53
N ARG A 227 11.49 8.96 -0.71
CA ARG A 227 12.94 8.84 -0.80
C ARG A 227 13.57 8.14 0.41
N GLY A 228 12.74 7.41 1.17
CA GLY A 228 13.17 6.72 2.40
C GLY A 228 13.70 7.72 3.43
N LYS A 229 14.94 7.52 3.89
CA LYS A 229 15.58 8.39 4.90
C LYS A 229 15.76 9.85 4.43
N ASP A 230 15.72 10.12 3.14
CA ASP A 230 15.86 11.47 2.58
C ASP A 230 14.51 12.21 2.48
N GLY A 231 13.42 11.57 2.91
CA GLY A 231 12.09 12.17 2.97
C GLY A 231 11.30 12.06 1.67
N MET A 232 10.80 13.18 1.14
CA MET A 232 9.91 13.21 -0.02
C MET A 232 10.20 14.38 -0.95
N THR A 233 9.99 14.18 -2.24
CA THR A 233 9.90 15.25 -3.25
C THR A 233 8.49 15.28 -3.81
N ILE A 234 7.87 16.45 -3.85
CA ILE A 234 6.47 16.66 -4.24
C ILE A 234 6.43 17.58 -5.43
N TYR A 235 5.57 17.29 -6.39
CA TYR A 235 5.11 18.20 -7.43
C TYR A 235 3.59 18.34 -7.31
N ASP A 236 3.12 19.56 -7.05
CA ASP A 236 1.71 19.87 -6.79
C ASP A 236 0.98 20.46 -8.02
N SER A 237 1.46 20.15 -9.22
CA SER A 237 1.09 20.69 -10.54
C SER A 237 1.66 22.08 -10.88
N GLU A 238 2.12 22.84 -9.91
CA GLU A 238 2.70 24.17 -10.11
C GLU A 238 4.13 24.25 -9.57
N ASN A 239 4.34 23.78 -8.33
CA ASN A 239 5.57 23.97 -7.59
C ASN A 239 6.19 22.65 -7.13
N TYR A 240 7.47 22.73 -6.77
CA TYR A 240 8.22 21.61 -6.18
C TYR A 240 8.49 21.87 -4.71
N HIS A 241 8.30 20.84 -3.90
CA HIS A 241 8.57 20.88 -2.47
C HIS A 241 9.40 19.68 -2.04
N HIS A 242 10.28 19.89 -1.06
CA HIS A 242 11.09 18.84 -0.47
C HIS A 242 10.84 18.77 1.03
N ILE A 243 10.40 17.61 1.52
CA ILE A 243 10.20 17.34 2.94
C ILE A 243 11.32 16.41 3.37
N LYS A 244 12.15 16.85 4.33
CA LYS A 244 13.21 16.01 4.91
C LYS A 244 12.62 15.00 5.90
N SER A 245 13.21 13.83 5.96
CA SER A 245 12.96 12.87 7.02
C SER A 245 13.97 13.08 8.16
N ASN A 246 13.50 12.98 9.40
CA ASN A 246 14.31 13.11 10.60
C ASN A 246 14.41 11.77 11.36
N VAL A 247 14.26 10.64 10.67
CA VAL A 247 14.37 9.31 11.29
C VAL A 247 15.78 9.08 11.79
N LYS A 248 15.94 8.78 13.08
CA LYS A 248 17.21 8.44 13.69
C LYS A 248 17.48 6.93 13.67
N ASP A 249 16.42 6.14 13.98
CA ASP A 249 16.53 4.69 14.08
C ASP A 249 15.47 4.04 13.18
N VAL A 250 15.90 3.18 12.27
CA VAL A 250 15.03 2.40 11.38
C VAL A 250 15.14 0.94 11.78
N PHE A 251 14.04 0.38 12.30
CA PHE A 251 13.95 -1.05 12.62
C PHE A 251 13.39 -1.86 11.46
N ASP A 252 12.28 -1.40 10.88
CA ASP A 252 11.63 -2.10 9.78
C ASP A 252 10.92 -1.09 8.87
N VAL A 253 11.22 -1.12 7.58
CA VAL A 253 10.61 -0.24 6.58
C VAL A 253 9.28 -0.78 6.03
N SER A 254 8.87 -1.98 6.46
CA SER A 254 7.65 -2.64 5.97
C SER A 254 6.41 -1.84 6.35
N GLY A 255 5.58 -1.49 5.36
CA GLY A 255 4.35 -0.73 5.56
C GLY A 255 4.52 0.79 5.70
N ALA A 256 5.76 1.32 5.55
CA ALA A 256 5.98 2.77 5.55
C ALA A 256 5.24 3.46 4.40
N GLY A 257 5.30 2.92 3.18
CA GLY A 257 4.55 3.41 2.02
C GLY A 257 3.04 3.38 2.25
N ASP A 258 2.54 2.27 2.79
CA ASP A 258 1.12 2.11 3.16
C ASP A 258 0.66 3.20 4.13
N THR A 259 1.49 3.49 5.14
CA THR A 259 1.21 4.56 6.12
C THR A 259 1.24 5.94 5.49
N VAL A 260 2.21 6.19 4.59
CA VAL A 260 2.29 7.45 3.84
C VAL A 260 1.03 7.70 3.05
N VAL A 261 0.63 6.76 2.18
CA VAL A 261 -0.50 6.98 1.28
C VAL A 261 -1.83 7.05 2.04
N ALA A 262 -2.01 6.26 3.11
CA ALA A 262 -3.20 6.30 3.96
C ALA A 262 -3.31 7.63 4.72
N THR A 263 -2.21 8.13 5.27
CA THR A 263 -2.19 9.39 6.02
C THR A 263 -2.37 10.58 5.07
N LEU A 264 -1.64 10.61 3.96
CA LEU A 264 -1.74 11.64 2.93
C LEU A 264 -3.18 11.79 2.43
N SER A 265 -3.79 10.71 1.95
CA SER A 265 -5.15 10.72 1.41
C SER A 265 -6.18 11.16 2.45
N THR A 266 -6.05 10.69 3.68
CA THR A 266 -6.94 11.07 4.79
C THR A 266 -6.87 12.56 5.10
N TYR A 267 -5.67 13.10 5.36
CA TYR A 267 -5.54 14.49 5.78
C TYR A 267 -5.78 15.50 4.66
N HIS A 268 -5.40 15.13 3.42
CA HIS A 268 -5.72 15.96 2.27
C HIS A 268 -7.23 16.05 2.04
N THR A 269 -7.95 14.93 2.12
CA THR A 269 -9.42 14.94 1.99
C THR A 269 -10.11 15.63 3.17
N LYS A 270 -9.50 15.68 4.37
CA LYS A 270 -9.93 16.51 5.51
C LYS A 270 -9.71 18.02 5.32
N GLY A 271 -9.20 18.46 4.16
CA GLY A 271 -9.03 19.88 3.80
C GLY A 271 -7.63 20.43 4.08
N LYS A 272 -6.65 19.61 4.45
CA LYS A 272 -5.25 20.07 4.50
C LYS A 272 -4.72 20.29 3.07
N THR A 273 -3.78 21.21 2.90
CA THR A 273 -3.03 21.32 1.64
C THR A 273 -2.31 20.00 1.35
N LEU A 274 -1.97 19.74 0.08
CA LEU A 274 -1.19 18.56 -0.28
C LEU A 274 0.14 18.50 0.49
N ILE A 275 0.78 19.64 0.65
CA ILE A 275 2.07 19.76 1.34
C ILE A 275 1.94 19.46 2.85
N ASP A 276 0.92 20.00 3.50
CA ASP A 276 0.72 19.76 4.93
C ASP A 276 0.31 18.30 5.19
N ALA A 277 -0.54 17.74 4.34
CA ALA A 277 -0.88 16.32 4.40
C ALA A 277 0.36 15.43 4.20
N ALA A 278 1.27 15.80 3.29
CA ALA A 278 2.52 15.08 3.06
C ALA A 278 3.51 15.22 4.24
N LYS A 279 3.58 16.39 4.91
CA LYS A 279 4.36 16.54 6.15
C LYS A 279 3.84 15.60 7.24
N ILE A 280 2.53 15.53 7.43
CA ILE A 280 1.89 14.63 8.41
C ILE A 280 2.17 13.18 8.03
N ALA A 281 2.06 12.81 6.75
CA ALA A 281 2.35 11.47 6.26
C ALA A 281 3.82 11.07 6.47
N ASN A 282 4.75 12.00 6.29
CA ASN A 282 6.18 11.78 6.55
C ASN A 282 6.45 11.53 8.04
N LEU A 283 5.80 12.25 8.95
CA LEU A 283 5.88 12.02 10.40
C LEU A 283 5.28 10.65 10.79
N ALA A 284 4.13 10.31 10.23
CA ALA A 284 3.49 9.00 10.45
C ALA A 284 4.40 7.84 10.01
N ALA A 285 5.04 7.95 8.83
CA ALA A 285 5.98 6.96 8.35
C ALA A 285 7.20 6.82 9.26
N GLN A 286 7.76 7.95 9.75
CA GLN A 286 8.89 7.94 10.70
C GLN A 286 8.54 7.18 11.98
N HIS A 287 7.34 7.35 12.50
CA HIS A 287 6.87 6.64 13.70
C HIS A 287 6.74 5.13 13.45
N VAL A 288 6.21 4.73 12.29
CA VAL A 288 5.99 3.31 11.95
C VAL A 288 7.30 2.56 11.74
N VAL A 289 8.30 3.14 11.07
CA VAL A 289 9.59 2.48 10.82
C VAL A 289 10.45 2.30 12.08
N SER A 290 10.11 2.95 13.18
CA SER A 290 10.72 2.73 14.50
C SER A 290 10.17 1.51 15.23
N LYS A 291 9.13 0.84 14.70
CA LYS A 291 8.48 -0.34 15.26
C LYS A 291 8.79 -1.59 14.42
N PHE A 292 8.73 -2.77 15.01
CA PHE A 292 8.94 -4.03 14.30
C PHE A 292 7.65 -4.50 13.59
N GLY A 293 7.76 -4.85 12.31
CA GLY A 293 6.67 -5.35 11.48
C GLY A 293 5.69 -4.27 11.02
N THR A 294 4.68 -4.68 10.25
CA THR A 294 3.63 -3.80 9.72
C THR A 294 2.66 -3.36 10.82
N THR A 295 3.09 -2.35 11.61
CA THR A 295 2.25 -1.75 12.66
C THR A 295 1.52 -0.54 12.07
N PRO A 296 0.17 -0.50 12.07
CA PRO A 296 -0.56 0.66 11.57
C PRO A 296 -0.41 1.85 12.51
N ILE A 297 -0.43 3.07 11.94
CA ILE A 297 -0.41 4.30 12.71
C ILE A 297 -1.69 4.44 13.55
N ASN A 298 -1.57 5.01 14.74
CA ASN A 298 -2.70 5.39 15.58
C ASN A 298 -2.89 6.92 15.53
N GLN A 299 -4.13 7.37 15.47
CA GLN A 299 -4.45 8.80 15.41
C GLN A 299 -4.00 9.57 16.66
N GLU A 300 -4.10 8.97 17.84
CA GLU A 300 -3.64 9.57 19.10
C GLU A 300 -2.13 9.76 19.09
N GLU A 301 -1.38 8.75 18.67
CA GLU A 301 0.08 8.84 18.51
C GLU A 301 0.45 9.94 17.51
N LEU A 302 -0.26 10.02 16.37
CA LEU A 302 0.01 11.04 15.37
C LEU A 302 -0.31 12.45 15.86
N ASN A 303 -1.40 12.63 16.60
CA ASN A 303 -1.79 13.92 17.18
C ASN A 303 -0.75 14.46 18.17
N SER A 304 0.05 13.60 18.83
CA SER A 304 1.13 14.03 19.71
C SER A 304 2.31 14.67 18.98
N TYR A 305 2.37 14.55 17.66
CA TYR A 305 3.41 15.14 16.80
C TYR A 305 2.91 16.35 15.98
N LEU A 306 1.60 16.65 16.00
CA LEU A 306 0.95 17.78 15.32
C LEU A 306 0.73 18.96 16.25
#